data_5e0c928b111d0ce5cd90f8d91b1ba470
#
_entry.id   5e0c928b111d0ce5cd90f8d91b1ba470
#
_cell.length_a   1.000
_cell.length_b   1.000
_cell.length_c   1.000
_cell.angle_alpha   90.00
_cell.angle_beta   90.00
_cell.angle_gamma   90.00
#
_symmetry.space_group_name_H-M   'P 1'
#
loop_
_entity.id
_entity.type
_entity.pdbx_description
1 polymer ?
#
loop_
_entity_poly.entity_id
_entity_poly.type
_entity_poly.pdbx_seq_one_letter_code
_entity_poly.pdbx_strand_id
1 'polypeptide(L)'
;MSRCVRQSFLCGTNTLTGQSYEHRRGWVEARLLFLSTLFAIDICAYSVMSNHTHVVLCVDKALADKWDTESVLKRYHTLHKGTLLTQKFINGDTLTQGELITLDDTVEIYRKRLYDISWFMRDLNEYIARQANEEDDCTGRFYSQPSLALSLRAS
;
A
#
# COMPACT_ATOMS: atom_id res chain seq x y z
N MET A 1 0.63 2.03 12.91
CA MET A 1 0.08 0.84 13.55
C MET A 1 -1.35 0.61 13.05
N SER A 2 -1.64 -0.57 12.55
CA SER A 2 -2.99 -0.99 12.12
C SER A 2 -3.49 -2.10 13.03
N ARG A 3 -4.72 -2.00 13.48
CA ARG A 3 -5.34 -2.97 14.40
C ARG A 3 -6.61 -3.56 13.78
N CYS A 4 -6.75 -4.89 13.86
CA CYS A 4 -7.95 -5.59 13.43
C CYS A 4 -9.15 -5.34 14.35
N VAL A 5 -10.36 -5.36 13.79
CA VAL A 5 -11.62 -5.29 14.50
C VAL A 5 -12.35 -6.65 14.46
N ARG A 6 -13.31 -6.87 15.32
CA ARG A 6 -14.18 -8.06 15.38
C ARG A 6 -13.43 -9.40 15.59
N GLN A 7 -12.47 -9.46 16.53
CA GLN A 7 -11.71 -10.70 16.79
C GLN A 7 -11.02 -11.30 15.54
N SER A 8 -10.79 -10.48 14.52
CA SER A 8 -10.07 -10.90 13.32
C SER A 8 -8.59 -11.08 13.63
N PHE A 9 -8.03 -12.21 13.23
CA PHE A 9 -6.62 -12.54 13.47
C PHE A 9 -5.79 -12.30 12.21
N LEU A 10 -4.64 -11.63 12.38
CA LEU A 10 -3.59 -11.52 11.36
C LEU A 10 -2.63 -12.71 11.40
N CYS A 11 -2.46 -13.34 12.56
CA CYS A 11 -1.69 -14.56 12.75
C CYS A 11 -2.04 -15.20 14.10
N GLY A 12 -1.47 -16.36 14.39
CA GLY A 12 -1.69 -17.09 15.63
C GLY A 12 -2.91 -18.00 15.58
N THR A 13 -3.26 -18.58 16.71
CA THR A 13 -4.37 -19.54 16.85
C THR A 13 -5.48 -18.92 17.70
N ASN A 14 -6.71 -19.04 17.23
CA ASN A 14 -7.88 -18.70 18.01
C ASN A 14 -8.08 -19.76 19.10
N THR A 15 -7.91 -19.39 20.36
CA THR A 15 -8.02 -20.33 21.50
C THR A 15 -9.43 -20.87 21.73
N LEU A 16 -10.46 -20.16 21.24
CA LEU A 16 -11.85 -20.59 21.37
C LEU A 16 -12.26 -21.62 20.31
N THR A 17 -11.78 -21.47 19.08
CA THR A 17 -12.14 -22.33 17.93
C THR A 17 -11.06 -23.33 17.57
N GLY A 18 -9.81 -23.13 18.04
CA GLY A 18 -8.64 -23.91 17.65
C GLY A 18 -8.11 -23.62 16.25
N GLN A 19 -8.72 -22.68 15.52
CA GLN A 19 -8.33 -22.35 14.16
C GLN A 19 -7.03 -21.53 14.13
N SER A 20 -6.08 -21.95 13.26
CA SER A 20 -4.81 -21.24 13.05
C SER A 20 -4.91 -20.27 11.89
N TYR A 21 -4.38 -19.05 12.09
CA TYR A 21 -4.29 -17.98 11.10
C TYR A 21 -2.84 -17.62 10.76
N GLU A 22 -1.86 -18.50 11.08
CA GLU A 22 -0.42 -18.22 10.84
C GLU A 22 -0.10 -17.97 9.36
N HIS A 23 -0.84 -18.56 8.43
CA HIS A 23 -0.66 -18.33 7.00
C HIS A 23 -0.90 -16.87 6.59
N ARG A 24 -1.73 -16.11 7.33
CA ARG A 24 -1.99 -14.69 7.07
C ARG A 24 -0.76 -13.80 7.31
N ARG A 25 0.16 -14.24 8.18
CA ARG A 25 1.47 -13.58 8.34
C ARG A 25 2.21 -13.51 7.01
N GLY A 26 2.23 -14.60 6.26
CA GLY A 26 2.84 -14.66 4.93
C GLY A 26 2.23 -13.67 3.94
N TRP A 27 0.91 -13.41 4.01
CA TRP A 27 0.28 -12.40 3.16
C TRP A 27 0.79 -10.99 3.47
N VAL A 28 0.92 -10.65 4.77
CA VAL A 28 1.44 -9.35 5.20
C VAL A 28 2.89 -9.17 4.72
N GLU A 29 3.74 -10.16 4.94
CA GLU A 29 5.15 -10.13 4.53
C GLU A 29 5.30 -10.01 3.01
N ALA A 30 4.62 -10.86 2.25
CA ALA A 30 4.66 -10.81 0.79
C ALA A 30 4.15 -9.45 0.25
N ARG A 31 3.08 -8.90 0.83
CA ARG A 31 2.54 -7.61 0.42
C ARG A 31 3.46 -6.45 0.78
N LEU A 32 4.09 -6.46 1.96
CA LEU A 32 5.09 -5.47 2.35
C LEU A 32 6.25 -5.43 1.36
N LEU A 33 6.84 -6.59 1.04
CA LEU A 33 7.94 -6.70 0.08
C LEU A 33 7.52 -6.25 -1.31
N PHE A 34 6.32 -6.62 -1.76
CA PHE A 34 5.80 -6.17 -3.05
C PHE A 34 5.65 -4.64 -3.11
N LEU A 35 5.06 -4.02 -2.08
CA LEU A 35 4.89 -2.57 -2.03
C LEU A 35 6.24 -1.83 -2.00
N SER A 36 7.26 -2.36 -1.32
CA SER A 36 8.59 -1.75 -1.30
C SER A 36 9.26 -1.71 -2.68
N THR A 37 8.87 -2.57 -3.62
CA THR A 37 9.36 -2.50 -5.01
C THR A 37 8.72 -1.38 -5.82
N LEU A 38 7.56 -0.89 -5.42
CA LEU A 38 6.77 0.13 -6.15
C LEU A 38 6.89 1.52 -5.54
N PHE A 39 6.90 1.62 -4.21
CA PHE A 39 7.05 2.87 -3.47
C PHE A 39 8.53 3.26 -3.32
N ALA A 40 8.79 4.56 -3.17
CA ALA A 40 10.08 5.06 -2.69
C ALA A 40 10.11 5.01 -1.16
N ILE A 41 9.85 3.83 -0.60
CA ILE A 41 9.77 3.57 0.82
C ILE A 41 10.43 2.23 1.10
N ASP A 42 11.47 2.24 1.94
CA ASP A 42 12.15 1.05 2.40
C ASP A 42 11.54 0.54 3.70
N ILE A 43 11.52 -0.78 3.85
CA ILE A 43 11.09 -1.44 5.07
C ILE A 43 12.32 -1.68 5.94
N CYS A 44 12.44 -0.92 7.04
CA CYS A 44 13.56 -1.05 7.97
C CYS A 44 13.35 -2.20 8.95
N ALA A 45 12.12 -2.40 9.42
CA ALA A 45 11.72 -3.49 10.30
C ALA A 45 10.21 -3.69 10.28
N TYR A 46 9.74 -4.88 10.58
CA TYR A 46 8.32 -5.14 10.79
C TYR A 46 8.10 -6.26 11.82
N SER A 47 6.92 -6.27 12.42
CA SER A 47 6.46 -7.33 13.30
C SER A 47 4.96 -7.54 13.09
N VAL A 48 4.57 -8.78 12.81
CA VAL A 48 3.17 -9.19 12.64
C VAL A 48 2.73 -9.92 13.90
N MET A 49 1.78 -9.31 14.61
CA MET A 49 1.16 -9.88 15.82
C MET A 49 -0.26 -10.37 15.50
N SER A 50 -0.88 -11.05 16.44
CA SER A 50 -2.19 -11.69 16.23
C SER A 50 -3.27 -10.74 15.72
N ASN A 51 -3.27 -9.49 16.16
CA ASN A 51 -4.32 -8.51 15.82
C ASN A 51 -3.80 -7.16 15.30
N HIS A 52 -2.49 -6.99 15.14
CA HIS A 52 -1.89 -5.76 14.61
C HIS A 52 -0.51 -5.99 14.00
N THR A 53 -0.10 -5.04 13.17
CA THR A 53 1.21 -5.03 12.52
C THR A 53 1.94 -3.74 12.89
N HIS A 54 3.21 -3.87 13.29
CA HIS A 54 4.14 -2.77 13.41
C HIS A 54 5.07 -2.78 12.20
N VAL A 55 5.26 -1.63 11.58
CA VAL A 55 6.19 -1.46 10.46
C VAL A 55 7.00 -0.20 10.67
N VAL A 56 8.30 -0.30 10.49
CA VAL A 56 9.24 0.83 10.48
C VAL A 56 9.62 1.08 9.04
N LEU A 57 9.28 2.25 8.53
CA LEU A 57 9.44 2.64 7.13
C LEU A 57 10.40 3.81 7.02
N CYS A 58 11.28 3.77 6.02
CA CYS A 58 12.18 4.86 5.64
C CYS A 58 11.75 5.40 4.28
N VAL A 59 11.41 6.70 4.22
CA VAL A 59 10.99 7.36 2.98
C VAL A 59 12.21 7.89 2.22
N ASP A 60 12.38 7.50 0.97
CA ASP A 60 13.40 8.01 0.05
C ASP A 60 12.78 8.92 -1.02
N LYS A 61 12.50 10.17 -0.63
CA LYS A 61 11.98 11.18 -1.56
C LYS A 61 12.94 11.43 -2.73
N ALA A 62 14.25 11.39 -2.49
CA ALA A 62 15.26 11.65 -3.53
C ALA A 62 15.22 10.57 -4.62
N LEU A 63 14.89 9.34 -4.27
CA LEU A 63 14.64 8.26 -5.23
C LEU A 63 13.38 8.56 -6.07
N ALA A 64 12.28 8.96 -5.43
CA ALA A 64 11.04 9.29 -6.14
C ALA A 64 11.21 10.46 -7.11
N ASP A 65 11.99 11.46 -6.75
CA ASP A 65 12.26 12.65 -7.58
C ASP A 65 13.07 12.31 -8.85
N LYS A 66 13.81 11.20 -8.86
CA LYS A 66 14.56 10.71 -10.04
C LYS A 66 13.72 9.94 -11.05
N TRP A 67 12.53 9.49 -10.68
CA TRP A 67 11.68 8.74 -11.60
C TRP A 67 11.13 9.65 -12.70
N ASP A 68 11.16 9.20 -13.93
CA ASP A 68 10.50 9.82 -15.04
C ASP A 68 8.98 9.56 -15.03
N THR A 69 8.25 10.24 -15.90
CA THR A 69 6.79 10.12 -16.05
C THR A 69 6.35 8.67 -16.23
N GLU A 70 7.04 7.94 -17.10
CA GLU A 70 6.69 6.54 -17.40
C GLU A 70 6.89 5.63 -16.18
N SER A 71 7.99 5.79 -15.45
CA SER A 71 8.29 5.03 -14.24
C SER A 71 7.26 5.29 -13.14
N VAL A 72 6.85 6.54 -12.93
CA VAL A 72 5.81 6.88 -11.96
C VAL A 72 4.47 6.24 -12.34
N LEU A 73 4.07 6.36 -13.59
CA LEU A 73 2.80 5.82 -14.07
C LEU A 73 2.77 4.28 -14.01
N LYS A 74 3.83 3.59 -14.43
CA LYS A 74 3.92 2.12 -14.35
C LYS A 74 3.79 1.63 -12.91
N ARG A 75 4.49 2.27 -11.97
CA ARG A 75 4.40 1.93 -10.54
C ARG A 75 3.00 2.16 -9.99
N TYR A 76 2.41 3.32 -10.28
CA TYR A 76 1.08 3.67 -9.78
C TYR A 76 -0.01 2.79 -10.39
N HIS A 77 0.04 2.51 -11.70
CA HIS A 77 -0.93 1.66 -12.39
C HIS A 77 -0.85 0.18 -12.01
N THR A 78 0.25 -0.27 -11.41
CA THR A 78 0.33 -1.62 -10.83
C THR A 78 -0.63 -1.79 -9.64
N LEU A 79 -0.91 -0.71 -8.92
CA LEU A 79 -1.77 -0.71 -7.73
C LEU A 79 -3.15 -0.11 -7.97
N HIS A 80 -3.24 0.89 -8.85
CA HIS A 80 -4.43 1.72 -9.05
C HIS A 80 -4.71 1.91 -10.54
N LYS A 81 -5.97 2.01 -10.89
CA LYS A 81 -6.41 2.17 -12.29
C LYS A 81 -5.91 3.46 -12.94
N GLY A 82 -5.70 4.51 -12.14
CA GLY A 82 -5.36 5.84 -12.66
C GLY A 82 -6.51 6.55 -13.38
N THR A 83 -6.19 7.63 -14.10
CA THR A 83 -7.14 8.40 -14.92
C THR A 83 -7.14 7.90 -16.36
N LEU A 84 -8.18 8.25 -17.13
CA LEU A 84 -8.22 7.97 -18.58
C LEU A 84 -7.01 8.57 -19.32
N LEU A 85 -6.57 9.75 -18.90
CA LEU A 85 -5.44 10.43 -19.50
C LEU A 85 -4.12 9.68 -19.27
N THR A 86 -3.87 9.21 -18.06
CA THR A 86 -2.68 8.41 -17.75
C THR A 86 -2.71 7.04 -18.45
N GLN A 87 -3.90 6.47 -18.65
CA GLN A 87 -4.06 5.24 -19.42
C GLN A 87 -3.76 5.46 -20.91
N LYS A 88 -4.25 6.56 -21.51
CA LYS A 88 -3.92 6.95 -22.91
C LYS A 88 -2.41 7.06 -23.09
N PHE A 89 -1.72 7.75 -22.18
CA PHE A 89 -0.27 7.93 -22.26
C PHE A 89 0.47 6.58 -22.23
N ILE A 90 0.12 5.68 -21.31
CA ILE A 90 0.75 4.35 -21.21
C ILE A 90 0.47 3.49 -22.46
N ASN A 91 -0.70 3.64 -23.06
CA ASN A 91 -1.06 2.93 -24.30
C ASN A 91 -0.36 3.49 -25.55
N GLY A 92 0.35 4.62 -25.42
CA GLY A 92 1.05 5.25 -26.54
C GLY A 92 0.15 6.13 -27.42
N ASP A 93 -1.02 6.52 -26.94
CA ASP A 93 -1.94 7.41 -27.67
C ASP A 93 -1.35 8.83 -27.77
N THR A 94 -1.63 9.52 -28.87
CA THR A 94 -1.23 10.92 -29.03
C THR A 94 -2.03 11.83 -28.11
N LEU A 95 -1.33 12.68 -27.37
CA LEU A 95 -1.91 13.66 -26.46
C LEU A 95 -1.77 15.07 -27.01
N THR A 96 -2.77 15.92 -26.79
CA THR A 96 -2.71 17.34 -27.06
C THR A 96 -1.81 18.07 -26.06
N GLN A 97 -1.39 19.31 -26.37
CA GLN A 97 -0.58 20.11 -25.46
C GLN A 97 -1.26 20.35 -24.10
N GLY A 98 -2.58 20.58 -24.09
CA GLY A 98 -3.33 20.74 -22.86
C GLY A 98 -3.43 19.44 -22.04
N GLU A 99 -3.56 18.29 -22.71
CA GLU A 99 -3.53 16.98 -22.06
C GLU A 99 -2.16 16.67 -21.45
N LEU A 100 -1.06 17.08 -22.09
CA LEU A 100 0.30 16.91 -21.56
C LEU A 100 0.51 17.70 -20.26
N ILE A 101 0.04 18.95 -20.19
CA ILE A 101 0.11 19.76 -18.98
C ILE A 101 -0.68 19.08 -17.82
N THR A 102 -1.89 18.64 -18.11
CA THR A 102 -2.72 17.94 -17.11
C THR A 102 -2.10 16.60 -16.68
N LEU A 103 -1.43 15.91 -17.61
CA LEU A 103 -0.69 14.69 -17.33
C LEU A 103 0.45 14.94 -16.33
N ASP A 104 1.25 15.99 -16.54
CA ASP A 104 2.38 16.34 -15.69
C ASP A 104 1.90 16.64 -14.25
N ASP A 105 0.82 17.39 -14.10
CA ASP A 105 0.22 17.65 -12.78
C ASP A 105 -0.25 16.35 -12.11
N THR A 106 -0.86 15.46 -12.86
CA THR A 106 -1.33 14.16 -12.36
C THR A 106 -0.17 13.27 -11.95
N VAL A 107 0.91 13.24 -12.74
CA VAL A 107 2.13 12.48 -12.44
C VAL A 107 2.78 12.96 -11.15
N GLU A 108 2.82 14.27 -10.91
CA GLU A 108 3.35 14.82 -9.66
C GLU A 108 2.50 14.42 -8.44
N ILE A 109 1.18 14.36 -8.59
CA ILE A 109 0.30 13.84 -7.53
C ILE A 109 0.61 12.36 -7.26
N TYR A 110 0.77 11.54 -8.31
CA TYR A 110 1.08 10.11 -8.17
C TYR A 110 2.47 9.88 -7.57
N ARG A 111 3.46 10.68 -7.98
CA ARG A 111 4.81 10.66 -7.41
C ARG A 111 4.78 10.89 -5.90
N LYS A 112 4.03 11.91 -5.44
CA LYS A 112 3.86 12.22 -4.00
C LYS A 112 3.23 11.05 -3.25
N ARG A 113 2.23 10.39 -3.82
CA ARG A 113 1.59 9.21 -3.22
C ARG A 113 2.56 8.03 -3.07
N LEU A 114 3.50 7.86 -4.02
CA LEU A 114 4.47 6.77 -4.01
C LEU A 114 5.60 6.93 -2.98
N TYR A 115 5.70 8.05 -2.28
CA TYR A 115 6.56 8.19 -1.10
C TYR A 115 5.79 8.62 0.16
N ASP A 116 4.47 8.51 0.14
CA ASP A 116 3.59 8.81 1.29
C ASP A 116 3.28 7.54 2.08
N ILE A 117 3.64 7.54 3.37
CA ILE A 117 3.43 6.40 4.28
C ILE A 117 1.95 6.06 4.41
N SER A 118 1.06 7.05 4.38
CA SER A 118 -0.38 6.82 4.50
C SER A 118 -0.92 6.03 3.31
N TRP A 119 -0.43 6.33 2.10
CA TRP A 119 -0.76 5.58 0.89
C TRP A 119 -0.19 4.16 0.91
N PHE A 120 1.07 4.00 1.36
CA PHE A 120 1.68 2.69 1.54
C PHE A 120 0.86 1.82 2.50
N MET A 121 0.52 2.35 3.68
CA MET A 121 -0.27 1.63 4.68
C MET A 121 -1.70 1.36 4.23
N ARG A 122 -2.30 2.26 3.45
CA ARG A 122 -3.60 2.03 2.83
C ARG A 122 -3.57 0.84 1.90
N ASP A 123 -2.61 0.78 0.96
CA ASP A 123 -2.49 -0.29 -0.02
C ASP A 123 -2.15 -1.64 0.63
N LEU A 124 -1.40 -1.63 1.75
CA LEU A 124 -1.17 -2.80 2.57
C LEU A 124 -2.48 -3.27 3.22
N ASN A 125 -3.16 -2.38 3.93
CA ASN A 125 -4.33 -2.72 4.73
C ASN A 125 -5.53 -3.12 3.89
N GLU A 126 -5.77 -2.46 2.75
CA GLU A 126 -6.85 -2.82 1.82
C GLU A 126 -6.65 -4.23 1.25
N TYR A 127 -5.42 -4.58 0.87
CA TYR A 127 -5.10 -5.90 0.35
C TYR A 127 -5.36 -6.99 1.40
N ILE A 128 -4.82 -6.83 2.61
CA ILE A 128 -4.97 -7.80 3.70
C ILE A 128 -6.44 -7.92 4.11
N ALA A 129 -7.16 -6.80 4.23
CA ALA A 129 -8.57 -6.80 4.55
C ALA A 129 -9.42 -7.57 3.52
N ARG A 130 -9.10 -7.40 2.24
CA ARG A 130 -9.81 -8.08 1.14
C ARG A 130 -9.56 -9.58 1.20
N GLN A 131 -8.30 -9.99 1.33
CA GLN A 131 -7.94 -11.41 1.45
C GLN A 131 -8.57 -12.08 2.68
N ALA A 132 -8.53 -11.42 3.83
CA ALA A 132 -9.13 -11.95 5.05
C ALA A 132 -10.66 -12.03 4.98
N ASN A 133 -11.32 -11.05 4.38
CA ASN A 133 -12.77 -11.07 4.18
C ASN A 133 -13.21 -12.17 3.21
N GLU A 134 -12.43 -12.42 2.14
CA GLU A 134 -12.67 -13.52 1.20
C GLU A 134 -12.53 -14.88 1.90
N GLU A 135 -11.49 -15.07 2.71
CA GLU A 135 -11.28 -16.31 3.46
C GLU A 135 -12.36 -16.54 4.53
N ASP A 136 -12.75 -15.48 5.24
CA ASP A 136 -13.75 -15.57 6.32
C ASP A 136 -15.21 -15.55 5.80
N ASP A 137 -15.41 -15.47 4.47
CA ASP A 137 -16.73 -15.28 3.81
C ASP A 137 -17.54 -14.13 4.43
N CYS A 138 -16.84 -13.04 4.73
CA CYS A 138 -17.38 -11.88 5.43
C CYS A 138 -17.29 -10.61 4.60
N THR A 139 -18.18 -9.65 4.88
CA THR A 139 -18.12 -8.29 4.36
C THR A 139 -17.96 -7.29 5.49
N GLY A 140 -17.19 -6.22 5.27
CA GLY A 140 -17.04 -5.12 6.22
C GLY A 140 -15.60 -4.73 6.54
N ARG A 141 -15.42 -3.91 7.59
CA ARG A 141 -14.10 -3.38 7.97
C ARG A 141 -13.30 -4.42 8.75
N PHE A 142 -12.16 -4.80 8.20
CA PHE A 142 -11.18 -5.68 8.86
C PHE A 142 -10.30 -4.90 9.83
N TYR A 143 -9.88 -3.68 9.48
CA TYR A 143 -9.07 -2.81 10.32
C TYR A 143 -9.88 -1.65 10.90
N SER A 144 -9.56 -1.25 12.16
CA SER A 144 -9.94 0.06 12.68
C SER A 144 -9.17 1.16 11.94
N GLN A 145 -9.72 2.38 11.86
CA GLN A 145 -8.99 3.50 11.27
C GLN A 145 -7.62 3.64 11.97
N PRO A 146 -6.52 3.87 11.21
CA PRO A 146 -5.20 4.02 11.81
C PRO A 146 -5.17 5.26 12.69
N SER A 147 -4.93 5.08 13.98
CA SER A 147 -4.37 6.14 14.79
C SER A 147 -2.91 6.29 14.35
N LEU A 148 -2.61 7.34 13.60
CA LEU A 148 -1.26 7.69 13.15
C LEU A 148 -0.40 8.08 14.37
N ALA A 149 0.29 7.11 14.93
CA ALA A 149 1.44 7.37 15.76
C ALA A 149 2.66 7.36 14.83
N LEU A 150 2.92 8.49 14.17
CA LEU A 150 4.10 8.71 13.34
C LEU A 150 5.30 8.95 14.26
N SER A 151 6.21 7.98 14.34
CA SER A 151 7.58 8.23 14.78
C SER A 151 8.40 8.49 13.53
N LEU A 152 8.49 9.75 13.13
CA LEU A 152 9.40 10.23 12.09
C LEU A 152 10.81 10.30 12.67
N ARG A 153 11.73 9.44 12.22
CA ARG A 153 13.16 9.73 12.24
C ARG A 153 13.53 10.16 10.82
N ALA A 154 13.74 11.46 10.65
CA ALA A 154 14.46 12.01 9.52
C ALA A 154 15.97 11.78 9.77
N SER A 155 16.64 11.20 8.79
CA SER A 155 18.11 11.24 8.68
C SER A 155 18.49 12.39 7.76
#